data_397e9ad0b975e96d8d066ed4d13732c5
#
_entry.id   397e9ad0b975e96d8d066ed4d13732c5
#
_cell.length_a   1.000
_cell.length_b   1.000
_cell.length_c   1.000
_cell.angle_alpha   90.00
_cell.angle_beta   90.00
_cell.angle_gamma   90.00
#
_symmetry.space_group_name_H-M   'P 1'
#
loop_
_entity.id
_entity.type
_entity.pdbx_description
1 polymer ?
#
loop_
_entity_poly.entity_id
_entity_poly.type
_entity_poly.pdbx_seq_one_letter_code
_entity_poly.pdbx_strand_id
1 'polypeptide(L)'
;KKINFEGAFCLCGYGEPMLHKEFYEIANKLGEVGGVEVITNGDLINKKTLVKIFESKITKLIISLYDGPEQVIKFKALIKELNIPDDFVILRDRWYSDKIDYGVKLTNRVGTIKVGNQPDTNDYIKKKCFYTAYQMLIDWNGDVFLCPQDWQRRQSMGNIMQKDIFDIWKG
;
A
#
# COMPACT_ATOMS: atom_id res chain seq x y z
N LYS A 1 23.84 12.99 -0.38
CA LYS A 1 23.55 13.41 1.02
C LYS A 1 22.81 12.28 1.70
N LYS A 2 23.23 11.87 2.91
CA LYS A 2 22.44 10.93 3.73
C LYS A 2 21.22 11.67 4.22
N ILE A 3 20.03 11.12 3.90
CA ILE A 3 18.76 11.57 4.45
C ILE A 3 18.64 10.93 5.83
N ASN A 4 18.34 11.71 6.85
CA ASN A 4 17.86 11.14 8.10
C ASN A 4 16.35 10.88 7.90
N PHE A 5 16.03 9.68 7.40
CA PHE A 5 14.65 9.29 7.11
C PHE A 5 14.06 8.61 8.34
N GLU A 6 13.03 9.21 8.92
CA GLU A 6 12.31 8.70 10.10
C GLU A 6 10.94 8.10 9.74
N GLY A 7 10.67 7.93 8.46
CA GLY A 7 9.39 7.44 7.95
C GLY A 7 9.35 5.93 7.72
N ALA A 8 8.29 5.49 7.04
CA ALA A 8 8.14 4.13 6.58
C ALA A 8 8.04 4.06 5.05
N PHE A 9 8.64 3.02 4.49
CA PHE A 9 8.47 2.64 3.08
C PHE A 9 7.27 1.72 2.97
N CYS A 10 6.28 2.12 2.16
CA CYS A 10 5.12 1.28 1.90
C CYS A 10 5.27 0.58 0.55
N LEU A 11 5.55 -0.72 0.58
CA LEU A 11 5.58 -1.56 -0.62
C LEU A 11 4.14 -1.88 -1.02
N CYS A 12 3.63 -1.11 -1.93
CA CYS A 12 2.28 -1.23 -2.48
C CYS A 12 2.25 -0.60 -3.88
N GLY A 13 1.08 -0.51 -4.49
CA GLY A 13 0.93 0.23 -5.74
C GLY A 13 -0.18 -0.35 -6.62
N TYR A 14 0.05 -0.28 -7.92
CA TYR A 14 -0.92 -0.73 -8.93
C TYR A 14 -0.82 -2.24 -9.22
N GLY A 15 0.11 -2.93 -8.58
CA GLY A 15 0.31 -4.37 -8.68
C GLY A 15 0.46 -5.05 -7.32
N GLU A 16 0.77 -6.33 -7.33
CA GLU A 16 1.03 -7.14 -6.14
C GLU A 16 2.55 -7.16 -5.85
N PRO A 17 3.02 -6.56 -4.74
CA PRO A 17 4.46 -6.47 -4.45
C PRO A 17 5.12 -7.83 -4.28
N MET A 18 4.41 -8.83 -3.76
CA MET A 18 4.96 -10.17 -3.52
C MET A 18 5.24 -10.96 -4.81
N LEU A 19 4.79 -10.51 -5.98
CA LEU A 19 5.14 -11.09 -7.27
C LEU A 19 6.55 -10.69 -7.73
N HIS A 20 7.14 -9.66 -7.13
CA HIS A 20 8.49 -9.24 -7.50
C HIS A 20 9.52 -10.26 -7.02
N LYS A 21 10.36 -10.76 -7.93
CA LYS A 21 11.34 -11.82 -7.63
C LYS A 21 12.33 -11.45 -6.51
N GLU A 22 12.66 -10.17 -6.39
CA GLU A 22 13.59 -9.62 -5.37
C GLU A 22 12.84 -8.96 -4.20
N PHE A 23 11.55 -9.26 -4.00
CA PHE A 23 10.71 -8.64 -2.98
C PHE A 23 11.35 -8.61 -1.58
N TYR A 24 11.85 -9.73 -1.10
CA TYR A 24 12.48 -9.82 0.22
C TYR A 24 13.80 -9.06 0.31
N GLU A 25 14.58 -9.06 -0.77
CA GLU A 25 15.83 -8.31 -0.83
C GLU A 25 15.57 -6.81 -0.75
N ILE A 26 14.60 -6.32 -1.52
CA ILE A 26 14.16 -4.93 -1.50
C ILE A 26 13.66 -4.55 -0.10
N ALA A 27 12.77 -5.36 0.48
CA ALA A 27 12.23 -5.10 1.81
C ALA A 27 13.35 -5.03 2.87
N ASN A 28 14.31 -5.94 2.83
CA ASN A 28 15.42 -5.95 3.78
C ASN A 28 16.34 -4.74 3.61
N LYS A 29 16.65 -4.33 2.38
CA LYS A 29 17.44 -3.11 2.12
C LYS A 29 16.74 -1.84 2.61
N LEU A 30 15.43 -1.72 2.36
CA LEU A 30 14.64 -0.59 2.86
C LEU A 30 14.57 -0.59 4.40
N GLY A 31 14.46 -1.76 5.01
CA GLY A 31 14.44 -1.93 6.46
C GLY A 31 15.76 -1.57 7.17
N GLU A 32 16.85 -1.32 6.43
CA GLU A 32 18.09 -0.74 6.97
C GLU A 32 18.01 0.78 7.15
N VAL A 33 17.03 1.40 6.51
CA VAL A 33 16.89 2.86 6.45
C VAL A 33 15.69 3.33 7.27
N GLY A 34 14.59 2.58 7.28
CA GLY A 34 13.36 2.97 7.98
C GLY A 34 12.38 1.81 8.11
N GLY A 35 11.19 2.06 8.63
CA GLY A 35 10.12 1.06 8.70
C GLY A 35 9.73 0.57 7.31
N VAL A 36 9.31 -0.69 7.19
CA VAL A 36 8.79 -1.26 5.94
C VAL A 36 7.39 -1.81 6.16
N GLU A 37 6.44 -1.24 5.47
CA GLU A 37 5.05 -1.73 5.43
C GLU A 37 4.79 -2.39 4.08
N VAL A 38 4.08 -3.50 4.09
CA VAL A 38 3.70 -4.21 2.86
C VAL A 38 2.18 -4.27 2.77
N ILE A 39 1.63 -3.88 1.63
CA ILE A 39 0.19 -4.05 1.34
C ILE A 39 0.07 -5.08 0.21
N THR A 40 -0.58 -6.20 0.50
CA THR A 40 -0.76 -7.33 -0.41
C THR A 40 -2.24 -7.71 -0.51
N ASN A 41 -2.64 -8.36 -1.60
CA ASN A 41 -3.95 -9.00 -1.72
C ASN A 41 -4.07 -10.32 -0.93
N GLY A 42 -2.94 -10.84 -0.45
CA GLY A 42 -2.89 -12.06 0.35
C GLY A 42 -2.85 -13.38 -0.44
N ASP A 43 -2.94 -13.35 -1.76
CA ASP A 43 -3.00 -14.57 -2.59
C ASP A 43 -1.75 -15.44 -2.43
N LEU A 44 -0.60 -14.81 -2.23
CA LEU A 44 0.68 -15.50 -2.05
C LEU A 44 1.00 -15.81 -0.58
N ILE A 45 0.10 -15.47 0.36
CA ILE A 45 0.30 -15.72 1.78
C ILE A 45 -0.09 -17.16 2.13
N ASN A 46 0.89 -17.89 2.62
CA ASN A 46 0.78 -19.20 3.24
C ASN A 46 1.71 -19.28 4.45
N LYS A 47 1.75 -20.41 5.17
CA LYS A 47 2.62 -20.57 6.35
C LYS A 47 4.07 -20.19 6.09
N LYS A 48 4.65 -20.71 5.00
CA LYS A 48 6.05 -20.48 4.65
C LYS A 48 6.35 -19.02 4.32
N THR A 49 5.49 -18.39 3.50
CA THR A 49 5.69 -16.98 3.09
C THR A 49 5.43 -16.03 4.25
N LEU A 50 4.45 -16.31 5.13
CA LEU A 50 4.17 -15.47 6.28
C LEU A 50 5.29 -15.51 7.32
N VAL A 51 5.85 -16.69 7.59
CA VAL A 51 7.05 -16.81 8.45
C VAL A 51 8.21 -16.03 7.86
N LYS A 52 8.48 -16.20 6.56
CA LYS A 52 9.57 -15.48 5.89
C LYS A 52 9.39 -13.95 5.92
N ILE A 53 8.15 -13.46 5.80
CA ILE A 53 7.84 -12.03 5.93
C ILE A 53 8.13 -11.58 7.38
N PHE A 54 7.69 -12.33 8.37
CA PHE A 54 7.88 -11.99 9.78
C PHE A 54 9.37 -12.00 10.21
N GLU A 55 10.16 -12.91 9.65
CA GLU A 55 11.61 -13.00 9.87
C GLU A 55 12.43 -11.95 9.10
N SER A 56 11.82 -11.24 8.17
CA SER A 56 12.47 -10.18 7.40
C SER A 56 12.48 -8.84 8.14
N LYS A 57 12.99 -7.79 7.52
CA LYS A 57 12.94 -6.42 8.08
C LYS A 57 11.60 -5.70 7.83
N ILE A 58 10.57 -6.42 7.42
CA ILE A 58 9.21 -5.88 7.30
C ILE A 58 8.68 -5.61 8.71
N THR A 59 8.20 -4.41 8.94
CA THR A 59 7.68 -3.98 10.25
C THR A 59 6.16 -4.12 10.36
N LYS A 60 5.46 -4.17 9.22
CA LYS A 60 4.00 -4.33 9.19
C LYS A 60 3.52 -4.95 7.89
N LEU A 61 2.60 -5.89 8.01
CA LEU A 61 1.93 -6.53 6.89
C LEU A 61 0.43 -6.16 6.88
N ILE A 62 -0.03 -5.59 5.77
CA ILE A 62 -1.43 -5.24 5.58
C ILE A 62 -1.99 -6.15 4.48
N ILE A 63 -2.94 -6.99 4.82
CA ILE A 63 -3.59 -7.89 3.87
C ILE A 63 -4.95 -7.30 3.48
N SER A 64 -5.09 -6.92 2.23
CA SER A 64 -6.35 -6.45 1.66
C SER A 64 -7.19 -7.64 1.21
N LEU A 65 -8.31 -7.87 1.87
CA LEU A 65 -9.19 -9.02 1.67
C LEU A 65 -10.29 -8.64 0.68
N TYR A 66 -10.45 -9.40 -0.39
CA TYR A 66 -11.43 -9.12 -1.46
C TYR A 66 -12.52 -10.18 -1.62
N ASP A 67 -12.30 -11.42 -1.12
CA ASP A 67 -13.15 -12.57 -1.40
C ASP A 67 -14.16 -12.89 -0.28
N GLY A 68 -14.37 -11.94 0.65
CA GLY A 68 -15.38 -12.06 1.68
C GLY A 68 -14.85 -12.49 3.04
N PRO A 69 -15.78 -12.70 4.02
CA PRO A 69 -15.44 -12.91 5.42
C PRO A 69 -14.67 -14.19 5.71
N GLU A 70 -14.74 -15.19 4.84
CA GLU A 70 -14.00 -16.44 5.01
C GLU A 70 -12.49 -16.24 4.97
N GLN A 71 -12.01 -15.25 4.21
CA GLN A 71 -10.60 -14.87 4.20
C GLN A 71 -10.14 -14.38 5.59
N VAL A 72 -10.98 -13.65 6.32
CA VAL A 72 -10.67 -13.20 7.68
C VAL A 72 -10.41 -14.40 8.60
N ILE A 73 -11.29 -15.40 8.54
CA ILE A 73 -11.19 -16.62 9.36
C ILE A 73 -9.88 -17.34 9.03
N LYS A 74 -9.61 -17.53 7.74
CA LYS A 74 -8.37 -18.16 7.24
C LYS A 74 -7.11 -17.48 7.77
N PHE A 75 -7.01 -16.15 7.60
CA PHE A 75 -5.81 -15.42 8.01
C PHE A 75 -5.67 -15.31 9.52
N LYS A 76 -6.77 -15.13 10.27
CA LYS A 76 -6.72 -15.16 11.74
C LYS A 76 -6.24 -16.51 12.26
N ALA A 77 -6.71 -17.61 11.70
CA ALA A 77 -6.24 -18.94 12.06
C ALA A 77 -4.75 -19.13 11.79
N LEU A 78 -4.26 -18.67 10.62
CA LEU A 78 -2.87 -18.75 10.24
C LEU A 78 -1.95 -17.90 11.14
N ILE A 79 -2.34 -16.67 11.44
CA ILE A 79 -1.61 -15.76 12.36
C ILE A 79 -1.50 -16.39 13.74
N LYS A 80 -2.61 -16.91 14.26
CA LYS A 80 -2.65 -17.58 15.57
C LYS A 80 -1.78 -18.84 15.60
N GLU A 81 -1.87 -19.68 14.57
CA GLU A 81 -1.08 -20.91 14.47
C GLU A 81 0.43 -20.63 14.51
N LEU A 82 0.88 -19.55 13.86
CA LEU A 82 2.26 -19.16 13.79
C LEU A 82 2.73 -18.26 14.96
N ASN A 83 1.87 -17.97 15.91
CA ASN A 83 2.13 -17.05 17.04
C ASN A 83 2.66 -15.68 16.59
N ILE A 84 2.16 -15.17 15.47
CA ILE A 84 2.55 -13.84 14.98
C ILE A 84 1.82 -12.78 15.82
N PRO A 85 2.50 -11.72 16.28
CA PRO A 85 1.89 -10.65 17.06
C PRO A 85 0.74 -9.97 16.32
N ASP A 86 -0.36 -9.66 17.04
CA ASP A 86 -1.57 -9.06 16.46
C ASP A 86 -1.32 -7.68 15.82
N ASP A 87 -0.32 -6.95 16.31
CA ASP A 87 0.05 -5.63 15.80
C ASP A 87 0.92 -5.69 14.54
N PHE A 88 1.45 -6.86 14.18
CA PHE A 88 2.24 -7.04 12.96
C PHE A 88 1.37 -7.16 11.71
N VAL A 89 0.22 -7.82 11.79
CA VAL A 89 -0.68 -8.07 10.65
C VAL A 89 -1.98 -7.30 10.79
N ILE A 90 -2.29 -6.48 9.79
CA ILE A 90 -3.57 -5.79 9.67
C ILE A 90 -4.39 -6.46 8.57
N LEU A 91 -5.55 -7.00 8.92
CA LEU A 91 -6.53 -7.50 7.96
C LEU A 91 -7.47 -6.36 7.58
N ARG A 92 -7.53 -6.05 6.30
CA ARG A 92 -8.30 -4.92 5.78
C ARG A 92 -9.39 -5.41 4.84
N ASP A 93 -10.64 -5.37 5.30
CA ASP A 93 -11.80 -5.80 4.51
C ASP A 93 -12.01 -4.87 3.32
N ARG A 94 -12.05 -5.43 2.13
CA ARG A 94 -12.19 -4.72 0.85
C ARG A 94 -13.31 -5.28 -0.03
N TRP A 95 -13.99 -6.32 0.42
CA TRP A 95 -15.12 -6.87 -0.34
C TRP A 95 -16.33 -5.95 -0.27
N TYR A 96 -17.09 -5.95 -1.35
CA TYR A 96 -18.37 -5.27 -1.46
C TYR A 96 -19.50 -6.31 -1.53
N SER A 97 -20.57 -6.07 -0.78
CA SER A 97 -21.79 -6.84 -0.89
C SER A 97 -22.98 -5.87 -0.92
N ASP A 98 -23.86 -6.04 -1.89
CA ASP A 98 -25.11 -5.28 -1.98
C ASP A 98 -26.05 -5.53 -0.80
N LYS A 99 -25.81 -6.63 -0.06
CA LYS A 99 -26.67 -7.07 1.06
C LYS A 99 -26.10 -6.72 2.44
N ILE A 100 -24.81 -6.42 2.55
CA ILE A 100 -24.14 -6.16 3.81
C ILE A 100 -23.20 -4.96 3.64
N ASP A 101 -23.48 -3.90 4.41
CA ASP A 101 -22.57 -2.76 4.49
C ASP A 101 -21.42 -3.10 5.46
N TYR A 102 -20.29 -3.50 4.91
CA TYR A 102 -19.07 -3.77 5.70
C TYR A 102 -18.31 -2.49 6.09
N GLY A 103 -18.90 -1.31 5.88
CA GLY A 103 -18.30 -0.03 6.23
C GLY A 103 -17.14 0.41 5.33
N VAL A 104 -16.75 -0.40 4.36
CA VAL A 104 -15.68 -0.07 3.42
C VAL A 104 -16.25 0.63 2.21
N LYS A 105 -16.17 1.95 2.19
CA LYS A 105 -16.52 2.74 1.00
C LYS A 105 -15.39 2.65 -0.01
N LEU A 106 -15.66 2.02 -1.14
CA LEU A 106 -14.78 2.14 -2.31
C LEU A 106 -14.78 3.60 -2.76
N THR A 107 -13.58 4.16 -2.95
CA THR A 107 -13.45 5.51 -3.49
C THR A 107 -13.41 5.46 -5.02
N ASN A 108 -13.94 6.49 -5.67
CA ASN A 108 -13.84 6.63 -7.13
C ASN A 108 -12.44 7.07 -7.60
N ARG A 109 -11.44 6.96 -6.74
CA ARG A 109 -10.05 7.33 -7.04
C ARG A 109 -9.92 8.74 -7.62
N VAL A 110 -10.51 9.72 -6.95
CA VAL A 110 -10.53 11.13 -7.40
C VAL A 110 -11.16 11.28 -8.80
N GLY A 111 -12.24 10.50 -9.06
CA GLY A 111 -12.95 10.51 -10.35
C GLY A 111 -12.26 9.76 -11.48
N THR A 112 -11.18 9.02 -11.22
CA THR A 112 -10.50 8.20 -12.25
C THR A 112 -11.19 6.86 -12.49
N ILE A 113 -12.02 6.41 -11.54
CA ILE A 113 -12.79 5.17 -11.62
C ILE A 113 -14.26 5.48 -11.34
N LYS A 114 -15.16 4.90 -12.16
CA LYS A 114 -16.60 4.97 -11.92
C LYS A 114 -16.98 3.87 -10.92
N VAL A 115 -17.48 4.26 -9.75
CA VAL A 115 -17.91 3.32 -8.70
C VAL A 115 -19.37 3.61 -8.38
N GLY A 116 -20.29 2.79 -8.89
CA GLY A 116 -21.72 2.87 -8.62
C GLY A 116 -22.29 4.28 -8.73
N ASN A 117 -23.13 4.66 -7.77
CA ASN A 117 -23.76 5.98 -7.67
C ASN A 117 -22.96 6.94 -6.78
N GLN A 118 -21.65 6.75 -6.60
CA GLN A 118 -20.85 7.69 -5.82
C GLN A 118 -20.91 9.08 -6.45
N PRO A 119 -21.10 10.13 -5.63
CA PRO A 119 -21.15 11.50 -6.14
C PRO A 119 -19.85 11.87 -6.85
N ASP A 120 -19.98 12.69 -7.87
CA ASP A 120 -18.83 13.28 -8.55
C ASP A 120 -17.90 13.97 -7.55
N THR A 121 -16.62 13.97 -7.88
CA THR A 121 -15.48 14.44 -7.05
C THR A 121 -15.57 15.88 -6.56
N ASN A 122 -16.56 16.65 -6.95
CA ASN A 122 -16.69 18.07 -6.62
C ASN A 122 -16.68 18.38 -5.11
N ASP A 123 -17.13 17.44 -4.26
CA ASP A 123 -17.11 17.63 -2.81
C ASP A 123 -15.73 17.45 -2.18
N TYR A 124 -14.83 16.74 -2.85
CA TYR A 124 -13.46 16.52 -2.37
C TYR A 124 -12.51 17.66 -2.78
N ILE A 125 -12.77 18.33 -3.89
CA ILE A 125 -11.95 19.45 -4.42
C ILE A 125 -11.89 20.63 -3.43
N LYS A 126 -12.90 20.78 -2.58
CA LYS A 126 -12.97 21.85 -1.57
C LYS A 126 -12.13 21.56 -0.31
N LYS A 127 -11.61 20.34 -0.14
CA LYS A 127 -10.85 19.95 1.05
C LYS A 127 -9.34 20.03 0.76
N LYS A 128 -8.58 20.61 1.68
CA LYS A 128 -7.11 20.60 1.61
C LYS A 128 -6.63 19.16 1.75
N CYS A 129 -5.78 18.72 0.83
CA CYS A 129 -5.12 17.42 0.89
C CYS A 129 -3.69 17.64 1.42
N PHE A 130 -3.34 16.96 2.50
CA PHE A 130 -2.01 17.04 3.11
C PHE A 130 -1.09 15.87 2.70
N TYR A 131 -1.58 14.90 1.93
CA TYR A 131 -0.78 13.74 1.51
C TYR A 131 0.51 14.14 0.82
N THR A 132 0.46 15.12 -0.05
CA THR A 132 1.62 15.64 -0.78
C THR A 132 2.69 16.30 0.09
N ALA A 133 2.35 16.64 1.33
CA ALA A 133 3.28 17.26 2.26
C ALA A 133 4.15 16.25 3.05
N TYR A 134 3.74 14.96 3.10
CA TYR A 134 4.44 13.95 3.88
C TYR A 134 4.62 12.60 3.17
N GLN A 135 4.12 12.44 1.94
CA GLN A 135 4.20 11.19 1.21
C GLN A 135 4.60 11.42 -0.24
N MET A 136 5.50 10.59 -0.73
CA MET A 136 5.89 10.51 -2.13
C MET A 136 5.51 9.13 -2.68
N LEU A 137 4.85 9.08 -3.84
CA LEU A 137 4.60 7.86 -4.57
C LEU A 137 5.64 7.69 -5.65
N ILE A 138 6.40 6.61 -5.58
CA ILE A 138 7.39 6.24 -6.60
C ILE A 138 6.91 4.96 -7.27
N ASP A 139 6.75 5.00 -8.58
CA ASP A 139 6.34 3.83 -9.37
C ASP A 139 7.55 2.95 -9.73
N TRP A 140 7.28 1.77 -10.23
CA TRP A 140 8.27 0.72 -10.54
C TRP A 140 9.40 1.19 -11.49
N ASN A 141 9.13 2.15 -12.35
CA ASN A 141 10.08 2.72 -13.32
C ASN A 141 10.81 3.97 -12.81
N GLY A 142 10.60 4.34 -11.54
CA GLY A 142 11.19 5.52 -10.91
C GLY A 142 10.40 6.83 -11.11
N ASP A 143 9.28 6.80 -11.82
CA ASP A 143 8.40 7.96 -11.93
C ASP A 143 7.77 8.30 -10.58
N VAL A 144 7.73 9.58 -10.27
CA VAL A 144 7.14 10.11 -9.04
C VAL A 144 5.80 10.74 -9.36
N PHE A 145 4.77 10.34 -8.61
CA PHE A 145 3.43 10.87 -8.75
C PHE A 145 2.97 11.63 -7.52
N LEU A 146 2.15 12.64 -7.75
CA LEU A 146 1.65 13.51 -6.70
C LEU A 146 0.67 12.79 -5.75
N CYS A 147 -0.11 11.83 -6.27
CA CYS A 147 -1.22 11.24 -5.54
C CYS A 147 -1.36 9.74 -5.83
N PRO A 148 -1.45 8.88 -4.80
CA PRO A 148 -1.68 7.45 -4.99
C PRO A 148 -3.07 7.12 -5.55
N GLN A 149 -3.97 8.10 -5.63
CA GLN A 149 -5.27 7.96 -6.27
C GLN A 149 -5.24 8.26 -7.78
N ASP A 150 -4.14 8.82 -8.29
CA ASP A 150 -3.96 9.09 -9.73
C ASP A 150 -3.60 7.81 -10.50
N TRP A 151 -4.58 6.92 -10.65
CA TRP A 151 -4.39 5.66 -11.36
C TRP A 151 -4.14 5.83 -12.85
N GLN A 152 -4.46 6.99 -13.39
CA GLN A 152 -4.19 7.31 -14.79
C GLN A 152 -2.80 7.94 -15.00
N ARG A 153 -2.02 8.11 -13.92
CA ARG A 153 -0.66 8.66 -13.96
C ARG A 153 -0.56 10.00 -14.70
N ARG A 154 -1.55 10.86 -14.48
CA ARG A 154 -1.65 12.15 -15.17
C ARG A 154 -0.67 13.19 -14.65
N GLN A 155 -0.31 13.11 -13.36
CA GLN A 155 0.46 14.16 -12.69
C GLN A 155 1.82 13.62 -12.24
N SER A 156 2.75 13.49 -13.21
CA SER A 156 4.15 13.17 -12.90
C SER A 156 4.89 14.39 -12.36
N MET A 157 5.68 14.17 -11.30
CA MET A 157 6.55 15.18 -10.68
C MET A 157 8.00 15.05 -11.16
N GLY A 158 8.32 13.99 -11.86
CA GLY A 158 9.66 13.68 -12.35
C GLY A 158 10.02 12.22 -12.16
N ASN A 159 11.30 11.89 -12.36
CA ASN A 159 11.79 10.52 -12.25
C ASN A 159 13.08 10.49 -11.41
N ILE A 160 13.12 9.62 -10.37
CA ILE A 160 14.25 9.51 -9.44
C ILE A 160 15.54 8.96 -10.07
N MET A 161 15.44 8.37 -11.27
CA MET A 161 16.62 7.94 -12.04
C MET A 161 17.28 9.10 -12.80
N GLN A 162 16.60 10.25 -12.89
CA GLN A 162 17.02 11.41 -13.66
C GLN A 162 17.28 12.66 -12.82
N LYS A 163 16.61 12.77 -11.66
CA LYS A 163 16.69 13.93 -10.76
C LYS A 163 16.87 13.48 -9.31
N ASP A 164 17.52 14.34 -8.53
CA ASP A 164 17.59 14.15 -7.09
C ASP A 164 16.19 14.17 -6.46
N ILE A 165 15.95 13.28 -5.53
CA ILE A 165 14.64 13.13 -4.87
C ILE A 165 14.18 14.41 -4.16
N PHE A 166 15.12 15.20 -3.63
CA PHE A 166 14.78 16.48 -2.99
C PHE A 166 14.38 17.56 -4.00
N ASP A 167 14.97 17.52 -5.21
CA ASP A 167 14.59 18.46 -6.26
C ASP A 167 13.19 18.13 -6.78
N ILE A 168 12.84 16.84 -6.86
CA ILE A 168 11.47 16.41 -7.20
C ILE A 168 10.49 16.81 -6.08
N TRP A 169 10.88 16.65 -4.80
CA TRP A 169 10.02 16.99 -3.66
C TRP A 169 9.70 18.48 -3.56
N LYS A 170 10.64 19.33 -3.92
CA LYS A 170 10.48 20.80 -3.84
C LYS A 170 9.72 21.40 -5.01
N GLY A 171 9.58 20.67 -6.12
CA GLY A 171 8.89 21.11 -7.35
C GLY A 171 9.79 21.84 -8.32
#